data_345f3970d905fd2ffca1725aa58c9b81
#
_entry.id   345f3970d905fd2ffca1725aa58c9b81
#
_cell.length_a   1.000
_cell.length_b   1.000
_cell.length_c   1.000
_cell.angle_alpha   90.00
_cell.angle_beta   90.00
_cell.angle_gamma   90.00
#
_symmetry.space_group_name_H-M   'P 1'
#
loop_
_entity.id
_entity.type
_entity.pdbx_description
1 polymer ?
#
loop_
_entity_poly.entity_id
_entity_poly.type
_entity_poly.pdbx_seq_one_letter_code
_entity_poly.pdbx_strand_id
1 'polypeptide(L)'
;MKQGELPEIPVKIMMNVGNPQLAFDFQSIPNKGVGLARLEFIINNNIGIHPKACLAYPDLPEDLRRAVEEASAGYENPREFFKEKIAEGVATIAAAFYPKKVIVRMSDFKSNEYRKLLGGKLYEPEEENPMLGFRGASRYVSEDFKECFAMECEALKKVRDEMGLTNVERRRYSGPRYTRVRRAFCRFPCSLGCCLISSAT
;
A
#
# COMPACT_ATOMS: atom_id res chain seq x y z
N MET A 1 -24.73 21.77 -6.86
CA MET A 1 -25.40 20.63 -6.17
C MET A 1 -25.45 20.94 -4.69
N LYS A 2 -26.62 20.87 -4.03
CA LYS A 2 -26.68 20.98 -2.57
C LYS A 2 -26.06 19.72 -1.98
N GLN A 3 -24.99 19.87 -1.20
CA GLN A 3 -24.44 18.81 -0.39
C GLN A 3 -25.45 18.49 0.72
N GLY A 4 -26.21 17.41 0.55
CA GLY A 4 -27.15 16.92 1.55
C GLY A 4 -26.52 15.80 2.38
N GLU A 5 -27.05 15.58 3.58
CA GLU A 5 -26.71 14.39 4.35
C GLU A 5 -27.17 13.14 3.61
N LEU A 6 -26.35 12.07 3.69
CA LEU A 6 -26.78 10.77 3.15
C LEU A 6 -27.95 10.24 3.97
N PRO A 7 -29.01 9.74 3.31
CA PRO A 7 -30.09 9.08 4.03
C PRO A 7 -29.57 7.87 4.81
N GLU A 8 -30.22 7.54 5.92
CA GLU A 8 -29.93 6.32 6.64
C GLU A 8 -30.34 5.10 5.81
N ILE A 9 -29.34 4.36 5.37
CA ILE A 9 -29.51 3.13 4.58
C ILE A 9 -28.72 1.99 5.25
N PRO A 10 -29.14 0.72 5.08
CA PRO A 10 -28.50 -0.42 5.74
C PRO A 10 -27.08 -0.73 5.24
N VAL A 11 -26.58 0.03 4.26
CA VAL A 11 -25.23 -0.11 3.68
C VAL A 11 -24.42 1.16 3.87
N LYS A 12 -23.09 1.02 3.99
CA LYS A 12 -22.16 2.16 4.10
C LYS A 12 -21.64 2.54 2.73
N ILE A 13 -21.96 3.74 2.27
CA ILE A 13 -21.36 4.32 1.06
C ILE A 13 -19.99 4.86 1.43
N MET A 14 -18.95 4.30 0.85
CA MET A 14 -17.56 4.65 1.13
C MET A 14 -16.85 5.10 -0.15
N MET A 15 -15.85 5.98 0.02
CA MET A 15 -15.08 6.54 -1.09
C MET A 15 -14.02 5.55 -1.59
N ASN A 16 -13.66 5.68 -2.87
CA ASN A 16 -12.47 5.07 -3.46
C ASN A 16 -11.45 6.19 -3.71
N VAL A 17 -10.36 6.19 -2.96
CA VAL A 17 -9.34 7.25 -3.00
C VAL A 17 -8.01 6.63 -3.43
N GLY A 18 -7.47 7.12 -4.54
CA GLY A 18 -6.15 6.70 -5.04
C GLY A 18 -5.09 7.78 -4.82
N ASN A 19 -5.44 9.04 -5.04
CA ASN A 19 -4.49 10.16 -4.90
C ASN A 19 -4.63 10.82 -3.52
N PRO A 20 -3.57 10.80 -2.68
CA PRO A 20 -3.59 11.46 -1.37
C PRO A 20 -3.87 12.97 -1.45
N GLN A 21 -3.40 13.64 -2.49
CA GLN A 21 -3.55 15.09 -2.65
C GLN A 21 -5.02 15.54 -2.75
N LEU A 22 -5.89 14.68 -3.28
CA LEU A 22 -7.33 14.95 -3.43
C LEU A 22 -8.16 14.50 -2.21
N ALA A 23 -7.52 13.94 -1.18
CA ALA A 23 -8.22 13.33 -0.05
C ALA A 23 -9.05 14.35 0.73
N PHE A 24 -8.52 15.55 0.95
CA PHE A 24 -9.20 16.63 1.66
C PHE A 24 -10.40 17.20 0.89
N ASP A 25 -10.32 17.25 -0.43
CA ASP A 25 -11.46 17.67 -1.27
C ASP A 25 -12.57 16.61 -1.23
N PHE A 26 -12.19 15.35 -1.34
CA PHE A 26 -13.14 14.23 -1.37
C PHE A 26 -13.84 13.99 -0.04
N GLN A 27 -13.21 14.32 1.07
CA GLN A 27 -13.81 14.13 2.40
C GLN A 27 -15.07 15.00 2.59
N SER A 28 -15.19 16.13 1.87
CA SER A 28 -16.34 17.02 1.90
C SER A 28 -17.59 16.40 1.29
N ILE A 29 -17.44 15.42 0.40
CA ILE A 29 -18.54 14.67 -0.21
C ILE A 29 -19.16 13.75 0.86
N PRO A 30 -20.50 13.67 0.99
CA PRO A 30 -21.13 12.77 1.96
C PRO A 30 -20.67 11.32 1.83
N ASN A 31 -20.06 10.78 2.89
CA ASN A 31 -19.45 9.44 2.90
C ASN A 31 -19.35 8.85 4.31
N LYS A 32 -19.15 7.54 4.41
CA LYS A 32 -18.88 6.81 5.66
C LYS A 32 -17.41 6.36 5.78
N GLY A 33 -16.48 7.05 5.06
CA GLY A 33 -15.04 6.77 5.06
C GLY A 33 -14.52 6.27 3.72
N VAL A 34 -13.30 5.73 3.71
CA VAL A 34 -12.62 5.20 2.52
C VAL A 34 -12.70 3.67 2.53
N GLY A 35 -13.42 3.12 1.57
CA GLY A 35 -13.56 1.67 1.38
C GLY A 35 -12.40 1.05 0.61
N LEU A 36 -11.67 1.87 -0.15
CA LEU A 36 -10.51 1.43 -0.90
C LEU A 36 -9.52 2.58 -1.11
N ALA A 37 -8.42 2.58 -0.34
CA ALA A 37 -7.23 3.34 -0.64
C ALA A 37 -6.20 2.42 -1.31
N ARG A 38 -5.66 2.82 -2.47
CA ARG A 38 -4.79 1.99 -3.31
C ARG A 38 -3.35 2.48 -3.23
N LEU A 39 -2.44 1.65 -2.66
CA LEU A 39 -1.01 1.96 -2.57
C LEU A 39 -0.34 2.14 -3.93
N GLU A 40 -0.86 1.51 -4.97
CA GLU A 40 -0.32 1.60 -6.33
C GLU A 40 -0.18 3.05 -6.82
N PHE A 41 -1.14 3.91 -6.48
CA PHE A 41 -1.08 5.32 -6.86
C PHE A 41 0.02 6.07 -6.12
N ILE A 42 0.22 5.77 -4.83
CA ILE A 42 1.28 6.36 -4.02
C ILE A 42 2.64 5.90 -4.56
N ILE A 43 2.81 4.58 -4.79
CA ILE A 43 4.06 4.02 -5.30
C ILE A 43 4.39 4.58 -6.68
N ASN A 44 3.41 4.66 -7.59
CA ASN A 44 3.65 5.13 -8.94
C ASN A 44 3.93 6.63 -9.02
N ASN A 45 3.23 7.44 -8.23
CA ASN A 45 3.29 8.90 -8.37
C ASN A 45 4.30 9.57 -7.44
N ASN A 46 4.53 8.99 -6.24
CA ASN A 46 5.35 9.60 -5.21
C ASN A 46 6.68 8.90 -4.99
N ILE A 47 6.83 7.65 -5.47
CA ILE A 47 8.07 6.87 -5.31
C ILE A 47 8.72 6.62 -6.67
N GLY A 48 8.02 6.00 -7.60
CA GLY A 48 8.51 5.72 -8.95
C GLY A 48 9.60 4.64 -9.04
N ILE A 49 10.07 4.09 -7.91
CA ILE A 49 11.15 3.10 -7.84
C ILE A 49 10.56 1.72 -7.56
N HIS A 50 11.08 0.69 -8.22
CA HIS A 50 10.72 -0.69 -7.92
C HIS A 50 11.19 -1.08 -6.51
N PRO A 51 10.34 -1.70 -5.66
CA PRO A 51 10.71 -1.98 -4.26
C PRO A 51 11.95 -2.88 -4.12
N LYS A 52 12.20 -3.83 -5.05
CA LYS A 52 13.44 -4.61 -5.07
C LYS A 52 14.67 -3.76 -5.36
N ALA A 53 14.56 -2.70 -6.15
CA ALA A 53 15.68 -1.78 -6.39
C ALA A 53 16.03 -1.00 -5.11
N CYS A 54 15.03 -0.63 -4.31
CA CYS A 54 15.27 0.00 -3.01
C CYS A 54 15.99 -0.95 -2.03
N LEU A 55 15.67 -2.25 -2.09
CA LEU A 55 16.30 -3.27 -1.21
C LEU A 55 17.70 -3.66 -1.67
N ALA A 56 17.95 -3.71 -2.99
CA ALA A 56 19.23 -4.10 -3.55
C ALA A 56 20.29 -2.98 -3.50
N TYR A 57 19.90 -1.77 -3.13
CA TYR A 57 20.88 -0.69 -2.97
C TYR A 57 21.91 -1.02 -1.86
N PRO A 58 23.22 -0.77 -2.06
CA PRO A 58 23.86 -0.10 -3.21
C PRO A 58 24.24 -1.02 -4.38
N ASP A 59 23.96 -2.32 -4.31
CA ASP A 59 24.38 -3.35 -5.28
C ASP A 59 23.53 -3.31 -6.56
N LEU A 60 23.54 -2.16 -7.23
CA LEU A 60 22.80 -1.90 -8.46
C LEU A 60 23.77 -1.51 -9.61
N PRO A 61 23.36 -1.72 -10.90
CA PRO A 61 24.06 -1.13 -12.04
C PRO A 61 24.24 0.38 -11.84
N GLU A 62 25.39 0.91 -12.23
CA GLU A 62 25.82 2.29 -11.93
C GLU A 62 24.77 3.34 -12.33
N ASP A 63 24.21 3.24 -13.55
CA ASP A 63 23.20 4.18 -14.02
C ASP A 63 21.92 4.12 -13.19
N LEU A 64 21.50 2.90 -12.81
CA LEU A 64 20.33 2.70 -11.97
C LEU A 64 20.58 3.19 -10.55
N ARG A 65 21.76 2.94 -10.00
CA ARG A 65 22.15 3.40 -8.67
C ARG A 65 22.04 4.92 -8.56
N ARG A 66 22.62 5.66 -9.52
CA ARG A 66 22.54 7.12 -9.57
C ARG A 66 21.09 7.62 -9.64
N ALA A 67 20.28 6.99 -10.50
CA ALA A 67 18.88 7.37 -10.62
C ALA A 67 18.07 7.09 -9.34
N VAL A 68 18.38 6.00 -8.62
CA VAL A 68 17.77 5.69 -7.32
C VAL A 68 18.22 6.68 -6.25
N GLU A 69 19.50 7.03 -6.20
CA GLU A 69 20.06 8.04 -5.29
C GLU A 69 19.42 9.42 -5.50
N GLU A 70 19.30 9.84 -6.77
CA GLU A 70 18.63 11.09 -7.12
C GLU A 70 17.16 11.12 -6.67
N ALA A 71 16.41 10.04 -6.95
CA ALA A 71 15.01 9.95 -6.60
C ALA A 71 14.75 9.83 -5.08
N SER A 72 15.69 9.27 -4.33
CA SER A 72 15.62 9.13 -2.85
C SER A 72 16.42 10.19 -2.09
N ALA A 73 16.84 11.25 -2.77
CA ALA A 73 17.63 12.32 -2.16
C ALA A 73 16.90 12.93 -0.95
N GLY A 74 17.65 13.15 0.13
CA GLY A 74 17.12 13.68 1.40
C GLY A 74 16.63 12.64 2.39
N TYR A 75 16.69 11.35 2.04
CA TYR A 75 16.40 10.24 2.95
C TYR A 75 17.69 9.47 3.27
N GLU A 76 17.70 8.76 4.39
CA GLU A 76 18.88 7.99 4.84
C GLU A 76 19.30 6.93 3.81
N ASN A 77 18.33 6.26 3.23
CA ASN A 77 18.53 5.27 2.17
C ASN A 77 17.23 5.06 1.36
N PRO A 78 17.28 4.43 0.18
CA PRO A 78 16.10 4.19 -0.65
C PRO A 78 15.01 3.33 0.02
N ARG A 79 15.38 2.45 0.96
CA ARG A 79 14.43 1.64 1.73
C ARG A 79 13.59 2.53 2.65
N GLU A 80 14.22 3.44 3.38
CA GLU A 80 13.50 4.40 4.24
C GLU A 80 12.66 5.36 3.41
N PHE A 81 13.19 5.86 2.28
CA PHE A 81 12.42 6.65 1.33
C PHE A 81 11.12 5.96 0.91
N PHE A 82 11.19 4.68 0.53
CA PHE A 82 10.01 3.91 0.11
C PHE A 82 8.97 3.82 1.23
N LYS A 83 9.40 3.49 2.45
CA LYS A 83 8.52 3.38 3.63
C LYS A 83 7.89 4.72 4.00
N GLU A 84 8.69 5.78 4.05
CA GLU A 84 8.23 7.12 4.40
C GLU A 84 7.20 7.64 3.40
N LYS A 85 7.43 7.49 2.11
CA LYS A 85 6.49 7.93 1.07
C LYS A 85 5.16 7.18 1.11
N ILE A 86 5.17 5.89 1.41
CA ILE A 86 3.92 5.15 1.65
C ILE A 86 3.23 5.68 2.92
N ALA A 87 3.97 5.85 4.01
CA ALA A 87 3.42 6.32 5.26
C ALA A 87 2.82 7.73 5.11
N GLU A 88 3.51 8.67 4.48
CA GLU A 88 3.03 10.01 4.18
C GLU A 88 1.72 9.99 3.38
N GLY A 89 1.68 9.22 2.29
CA GLY A 89 0.50 9.15 1.43
C GLY A 89 -0.71 8.54 2.15
N VAL A 90 -0.50 7.46 2.91
CA VAL A 90 -1.58 6.82 3.68
C VAL A 90 -2.02 7.72 4.84
N ALA A 91 -1.08 8.36 5.55
CA ALA A 91 -1.39 9.27 6.63
C ALA A 91 -2.21 10.47 6.17
N THR A 92 -1.88 11.03 5.00
CA THR A 92 -2.66 12.13 4.39
C THR A 92 -4.11 11.73 4.15
N ILE A 93 -4.35 10.55 3.58
CA ILE A 93 -5.72 10.03 3.38
C ILE A 93 -6.39 9.78 4.74
N ALA A 94 -5.68 9.18 5.67
CA ALA A 94 -6.22 8.84 6.99
C ALA A 94 -6.61 10.08 7.80
N ALA A 95 -5.77 11.11 7.78
CA ALA A 95 -6.02 12.39 8.45
C ALA A 95 -7.22 13.12 7.84
N ALA A 96 -7.33 13.16 6.50
CA ALA A 96 -8.43 13.80 5.81
C ALA A 96 -9.79 13.20 6.17
N PHE A 97 -9.84 11.88 6.38
CA PHE A 97 -11.09 11.17 6.68
C PHE A 97 -11.28 10.87 8.18
N TYR A 98 -10.36 11.29 9.05
CA TYR A 98 -10.49 11.04 10.50
C TYR A 98 -11.79 11.65 11.06
N PRO A 99 -12.52 10.96 11.97
CA PRO A 99 -12.28 9.61 12.53
C PRO A 99 -12.88 8.45 11.70
N LYS A 100 -13.38 8.72 10.49
CA LYS A 100 -13.97 7.71 9.61
C LYS A 100 -12.92 6.68 9.20
N LYS A 101 -13.34 5.43 9.03
CA LYS A 101 -12.48 4.31 8.63
C LYS A 101 -11.87 4.51 7.26
N VAL A 102 -10.58 4.18 7.14
CA VAL A 102 -9.83 4.14 5.89
C VAL A 102 -9.28 2.73 5.67
N ILE A 103 -9.78 2.03 4.65
CA ILE A 103 -9.35 0.67 4.32
C ILE A 103 -8.29 0.76 3.22
N VAL A 104 -7.06 0.39 3.56
CA VAL A 104 -5.93 0.38 2.64
C VAL A 104 -5.78 -1.01 2.01
N ARG A 105 -5.68 -1.05 0.68
CA ARG A 105 -5.27 -2.25 -0.06
C ARG A 105 -3.77 -2.22 -0.27
N MET A 106 -3.09 -3.30 0.13
CA MET A 106 -1.68 -3.50 -0.18
C MET A 106 -1.48 -3.52 -1.70
N SER A 107 -0.25 -3.24 -2.16
CA SER A 107 0.03 -3.10 -3.59
C SER A 107 -0.38 -4.34 -4.40
N ASP A 108 -1.09 -4.11 -5.49
CA ASP A 108 -1.62 -5.15 -6.38
C ASP A 108 -1.30 -4.81 -7.85
N PHE A 109 -0.07 -4.40 -8.09
CA PHE A 109 0.42 -4.15 -9.44
C PHE A 109 0.48 -5.45 -10.26
N LYS A 110 0.22 -5.31 -11.53
CA LYS A 110 0.58 -6.30 -12.54
C LYS A 110 2.09 -6.23 -12.82
N SER A 111 2.67 -7.30 -13.33
CA SER A 111 4.10 -7.36 -13.68
C SER A 111 4.49 -6.26 -14.66
N ASN A 112 3.67 -5.98 -15.65
CA ASN A 112 3.90 -4.90 -16.61
C ASN A 112 3.82 -3.49 -16.00
N GLU A 113 3.08 -3.31 -14.91
CA GLU A 113 3.03 -2.04 -14.16
C GLU A 113 4.29 -1.88 -13.30
N TYR A 114 4.68 -2.92 -12.55
CA TYR A 114 5.95 -2.94 -11.81
C TYR A 114 7.16 -2.73 -12.72
N ARG A 115 7.13 -3.31 -13.93
CA ARG A 115 8.19 -3.20 -14.93
C ARG A 115 8.44 -1.76 -15.39
N LYS A 116 7.44 -0.88 -15.28
CA LYS A 116 7.55 0.55 -15.64
C LYS A 116 8.26 1.38 -14.58
N LEU A 117 8.31 0.89 -13.33
CA LEU A 117 9.02 1.57 -12.26
C LEU A 117 10.53 1.51 -12.49
N LEU A 118 11.25 2.47 -11.93
CA LEU A 118 12.71 2.55 -12.01
C LEU A 118 13.34 1.24 -11.51
N GLY A 119 14.16 0.59 -12.33
CA GLY A 119 14.71 -0.73 -12.06
C GLY A 119 13.78 -1.91 -12.32
N GLY A 120 12.49 -1.69 -12.61
CA GLY A 120 11.50 -2.75 -12.76
C GLY A 120 11.82 -3.77 -13.85
N LYS A 121 12.48 -3.36 -14.94
CA LYS A 121 12.88 -4.27 -16.03
C LYS A 121 13.89 -5.35 -15.60
N LEU A 122 14.62 -5.14 -14.51
CA LEU A 122 15.59 -6.12 -13.97
C LEU A 122 14.90 -7.23 -13.18
N TYR A 123 13.74 -6.94 -12.59
CA TYR A 123 13.10 -7.81 -11.60
C TYR A 123 11.79 -8.42 -12.08
N GLU A 124 11.19 -7.87 -13.11
CA GLU A 124 9.87 -8.31 -13.56
C GLU A 124 9.94 -9.00 -14.94
N PRO A 125 9.35 -10.21 -15.04
CA PRO A 125 9.27 -10.91 -16.31
C PRO A 125 8.31 -10.20 -17.29
N GLU A 126 8.45 -10.51 -18.57
CA GLU A 126 7.40 -10.24 -19.56
C GLU A 126 6.40 -11.38 -19.52
N GLU A 127 5.15 -11.05 -19.18
CA GLU A 127 4.05 -12.00 -19.12
C GLU A 127 3.06 -11.70 -20.24
N GLU A 128 2.63 -12.75 -20.97
CA GLU A 128 1.62 -12.61 -22.02
C GLU A 128 0.30 -12.06 -21.49
N ASN A 129 -0.12 -12.52 -20.33
CA ASN A 129 -1.31 -12.05 -19.64
C ASN A 129 -1.02 -11.64 -18.20
N PRO A 130 -0.60 -10.38 -17.96
CA PRO A 130 -0.29 -9.90 -16.62
C PRO A 130 -1.49 -9.91 -15.64
N MET A 131 -2.72 -10.02 -16.15
CA MET A 131 -3.91 -10.13 -15.31
C MET A 131 -3.97 -11.46 -14.53
N LEU A 132 -3.44 -12.53 -15.14
CA LEU A 132 -3.38 -13.88 -14.55
C LEU A 132 -1.99 -14.20 -13.98
N GLY A 133 -1.04 -13.29 -14.12
CA GLY A 133 0.35 -13.45 -13.75
C GLY A 133 0.64 -13.34 -12.25
N PHE A 134 1.91 -13.08 -11.95
CA PHE A 134 2.44 -12.99 -10.59
C PHE A 134 2.04 -11.66 -9.93
N ARG A 135 0.90 -11.65 -9.22
CA ARG A 135 0.36 -10.46 -8.57
C ARG A 135 -0.39 -10.76 -7.26
N GLY A 136 -0.65 -9.71 -6.47
CA GLY A 136 -1.45 -9.78 -5.25
C GLY A 136 -0.92 -10.78 -4.23
N ALA A 137 -1.80 -11.60 -3.69
CA ALA A 137 -1.49 -12.52 -2.59
C ALA A 137 -0.37 -13.53 -2.91
N SER A 138 -0.24 -13.97 -4.17
CA SER A 138 0.85 -14.87 -4.58
C SER A 138 2.21 -14.20 -4.45
N ARG A 139 2.28 -12.91 -4.75
CA ARG A 139 3.48 -12.10 -4.62
C ARG A 139 3.88 -11.90 -3.15
N TYR A 140 2.93 -11.59 -2.26
CA TYR A 140 3.22 -11.36 -0.84
C TYR A 140 3.81 -12.56 -0.10
N VAL A 141 3.44 -13.77 -0.52
CA VAL A 141 3.93 -15.01 0.09
C VAL A 141 5.17 -15.59 -0.58
N SER A 142 5.59 -15.01 -1.69
CA SER A 142 6.81 -15.40 -2.40
C SER A 142 8.04 -14.97 -1.62
N GLU A 143 9.04 -15.85 -1.52
CA GLU A 143 10.32 -15.50 -0.90
C GLU A 143 10.99 -14.32 -1.63
N ASP A 144 10.83 -14.24 -2.95
CA ASP A 144 11.40 -13.16 -3.77
C ASP A 144 10.81 -11.77 -3.50
N PHE A 145 9.62 -11.69 -2.91
CA PHE A 145 8.92 -10.41 -2.70
C PHE A 145 8.60 -10.12 -1.24
N LYS A 146 8.92 -11.04 -0.37
CA LYS A 146 8.61 -10.99 1.07
C LYS A 146 9.13 -9.71 1.76
N GLU A 147 10.37 -9.31 1.47
CA GLU A 147 10.96 -8.11 2.05
C GLU A 147 10.33 -6.83 1.50
N CYS A 148 9.98 -6.82 0.21
CA CYS A 148 9.22 -5.70 -0.37
C CYS A 148 7.88 -5.52 0.33
N PHE A 149 7.18 -6.63 0.56
CA PHE A 149 5.91 -6.62 1.28
C PHE A 149 6.08 -6.21 2.75
N ALA A 150 7.21 -6.56 3.38
CA ALA A 150 7.54 -6.12 4.73
C ALA A 150 7.64 -4.59 4.82
N MET A 151 8.28 -3.92 3.85
CA MET A 151 8.34 -2.45 3.82
C MET A 151 6.96 -1.79 3.79
N GLU A 152 6.02 -2.34 3.01
CA GLU A 152 4.64 -1.85 2.99
C GLU A 152 3.96 -2.01 4.36
N CYS A 153 4.17 -3.16 5.02
CA CYS A 153 3.62 -3.42 6.36
C CYS A 153 4.24 -2.50 7.41
N GLU A 154 5.55 -2.25 7.36
CA GLU A 154 6.26 -1.34 8.25
C GLU A 154 5.73 0.09 8.10
N ALA A 155 5.51 0.54 6.85
CA ALA A 155 4.92 1.85 6.59
C ALA A 155 3.52 2.02 7.20
N LEU A 156 2.64 1.01 7.03
CA LEU A 156 1.30 1.06 7.65
C LEU A 156 1.36 0.98 9.17
N LYS A 157 2.31 0.24 9.73
CA LYS A 157 2.54 0.19 11.17
C LYS A 157 2.94 1.57 11.69
N LYS A 158 3.87 2.26 11.03
CA LYS A 158 4.28 3.62 11.36
C LYS A 158 3.09 4.58 11.40
N VAL A 159 2.22 4.54 10.39
CA VAL A 159 1.01 5.39 10.34
C VAL A 159 0.11 5.17 11.55
N ARG A 160 -0.08 3.94 11.99
CA ARG A 160 -0.97 3.63 13.11
C ARG A 160 -0.33 3.88 14.48
N ASP A 161 0.90 3.37 14.65
CA ASP A 161 1.54 3.27 15.97
C ASP A 161 2.31 4.54 16.33
N GLU A 162 2.96 5.17 15.35
CA GLU A 162 3.79 6.37 15.57
C GLU A 162 3.02 7.66 15.25
N MET A 163 2.26 7.70 14.14
CA MET A 163 1.46 8.87 13.77
C MET A 163 0.09 8.90 14.44
N GLY A 164 -0.33 7.83 15.14
CA GLY A 164 -1.58 7.77 15.90
C GLY A 164 -2.86 7.68 15.06
N LEU A 165 -2.76 7.43 13.75
CA LEU A 165 -3.91 7.35 12.84
C LEU A 165 -4.56 5.96 12.88
N THR A 166 -5.22 5.65 14.00
CA THR A 166 -5.82 4.33 14.27
C THR A 166 -7.02 3.99 13.39
N ASN A 167 -7.57 4.95 12.67
CA ASN A 167 -8.67 4.75 11.71
C ASN A 167 -8.23 4.04 10.42
N VAL A 168 -6.93 3.79 10.21
CA VAL A 168 -6.41 3.00 9.09
C VAL A 168 -6.62 1.52 9.37
N GLU A 169 -7.25 0.82 8.41
CA GLU A 169 -7.38 -0.63 8.39
C GLU A 169 -6.87 -1.18 7.06
N ARG A 170 -6.28 -2.37 7.08
CA ARG A 170 -5.93 -3.06 5.83
C ARG A 170 -7.10 -3.87 5.30
N ARG A 171 -7.20 -3.97 3.97
CA ARG A 171 -8.19 -4.85 3.34
C ARG A 171 -7.87 -6.31 3.67
N ARG A 172 -8.86 -7.02 4.20
CA ARG A 172 -8.76 -8.46 4.42
C ARG A 172 -8.99 -9.20 3.10
N TYR A 173 -8.15 -10.18 2.81
CA TYR A 173 -8.40 -11.12 1.72
C TYR A 173 -9.30 -12.23 2.26
N SER A 174 -10.47 -12.40 1.62
CA SER A 174 -11.37 -13.54 1.87
C SER A 174 -11.23 -14.52 0.72
N GLY A 175 -10.82 -15.76 0.99
CA GLY A 175 -10.73 -16.79 -0.03
C GLY A 175 -9.90 -18.02 0.40
N PRO A 176 -9.95 -19.14 -0.33
CA PRO A 176 -9.27 -20.39 0.05
C PRO A 176 -7.73 -20.28 0.17
N ARG A 177 -7.10 -19.29 -0.43
CA ARG A 177 -5.65 -18.99 -0.26
C ARG A 177 -5.34 -18.13 0.98
N TYR A 178 -6.36 -17.73 1.71
CA TYR A 178 -6.26 -16.86 2.89
C TYR A 178 -5.32 -17.38 3.98
N THR A 179 -5.29 -18.69 4.21
CA THR A 179 -4.47 -19.30 5.25
C THR A 179 -2.96 -19.08 5.03
N ARG A 180 -2.51 -19.12 3.77
CA ARG A 180 -1.10 -18.86 3.41
C ARG A 180 -0.73 -17.39 3.59
N VAL A 181 -1.59 -16.51 3.10
CA VAL A 181 -1.43 -15.06 3.26
C VAL A 181 -1.45 -14.66 4.74
N ARG A 182 -2.34 -15.26 5.54
CA ARG A 182 -2.39 -15.05 6.99
C ARG A 182 -1.08 -15.43 7.68
N ARG A 183 -0.46 -16.55 7.31
CA ARG A 183 0.83 -16.97 7.87
C ARG A 183 1.96 -16.02 7.51
N ALA A 184 1.98 -15.47 6.29
CA ALA A 184 2.94 -14.46 5.90
C ALA A 184 2.79 -13.18 6.73
N PHE A 185 1.56 -12.71 6.94
CA PHE A 185 1.29 -11.55 7.80
C PHE A 185 1.63 -11.77 9.27
N CYS A 186 1.40 -12.99 9.81
CA CYS A 186 1.70 -13.29 11.22
C CYS A 186 3.20 -13.45 11.51
N ARG A 187 4.05 -13.62 10.51
CA ARG A 187 5.50 -13.65 10.69
C ARG A 187 6.12 -12.29 11.00
N PHE A 188 5.41 -11.21 10.67
CA PHE A 188 5.81 -9.87 11.06
C PHE A 188 5.06 -9.52 12.36
N PRO A 189 5.77 -9.25 13.48
CA PRO A 189 5.14 -8.79 14.72
C PRO A 189 4.55 -7.40 14.47
N CYS A 190 3.30 -7.39 14.04
CA CYS A 190 2.60 -6.19 13.68
C CYS A 190 1.48 -5.99 14.72
N SER A 191 1.53 -4.91 15.47
CA SER A 191 0.45 -4.39 16.31
C SER A 191 -0.85 -4.12 15.52
N LEU A 192 -0.80 -4.28 14.20
CA LEU A 192 -1.94 -4.20 13.26
C LEU A 192 -3.03 -5.27 13.48
N GLY A 193 -3.13 -5.85 14.68
CA GLY A 193 -4.24 -6.76 15.01
C GLY A 193 -4.29 -8.01 14.13
N CYS A 194 -3.12 -8.56 13.72
CA CYS A 194 -3.06 -9.84 13.03
C CYS A 194 -3.74 -10.98 13.79
N CYS A 195 -3.86 -10.86 15.12
CA CYS A 195 -4.45 -11.86 16.00
C CYS A 195 -5.95 -11.66 16.27
N LEU A 196 -6.55 -10.53 15.92
CA LEU A 196 -7.98 -10.33 16.09
C LEU A 196 -8.77 -10.81 14.86
N ILE A 197 -8.63 -12.09 14.56
CA ILE A 197 -9.70 -12.86 13.98
C ILE A 197 -10.29 -13.67 15.14
N SER A 198 -10.99 -12.97 15.99
CA SER A 198 -12.03 -13.57 16.80
C SER A 198 -13.01 -14.22 15.82
N SER A 199 -13.18 -15.52 15.98
CA SER A 199 -14.35 -16.27 15.61
C SER A 199 -15.58 -15.47 16.00
N ALA A 200 -16.22 -14.84 15.03
CA ALA A 200 -17.62 -14.51 15.10
C ALA A 200 -18.26 -15.34 14.01
N THR A 201 -18.89 -16.41 14.45
CA THR A 201 -19.93 -17.18 13.80
C THR A 201 -20.89 -16.31 13.04
#